data_03df94a92d2323392caaec1082e84ad2
#
_entry.id   03df94a92d2323392caaec1082e84ad2
#
_cell.length_a   1.000
_cell.length_b   1.000
_cell.length_c   1.000
_cell.angle_alpha   90.00
_cell.angle_beta   90.00
_cell.angle_gamma   90.00
#
_symmetry.space_group_name_H-M   'P 1'
#
loop_
_entity.id
_entity.type
_entity.pdbx_description
1 polymer ?
#
loop_
_entity_poly.entity_id
_entity_poly.type
_entity_poly.pdbx_seq_one_letter_code
_entity_poly.pdbx_strand_id
1 'polypeptide(L)'
;MRQVIGIGETILDIIFKNEQPTVAVPGGSTFNGLISLGRMGLPVTMITETGNDRVGQMIKRFLEDNGVNSQHVCMYEDGRTAISLAYLNERNDADYTFYKDYPKARLEVEWPVVNKDDIVMMGSYFVLNPVLRAKVKEFLQYASQQGALLYYDINFRSSHASEAIKLRSSILENFDYASIVRGSTEDFQNMFCLSDPEKVYKQEVAYHCKQMLCTDAEGDICLFSPSVTKKYQVNKIETVSSIGAGDHFNAGIVFGLLKEGIGRDGVASITEEQWNRIIAHGMAFAAEVCQSLNNSISKEFAKNYGRN
;
A
#
# COMPACT_ATOMS: atom_id res chain seq x y z
N MET A 1 -22.14 -0.73 -3.80
CA MET A 1 -20.98 -1.65 -3.66
C MET A 1 -19.95 -0.87 -2.86
N ARG A 2 -19.32 -1.51 -1.89
CA ARG A 2 -18.24 -0.87 -1.10
C ARG A 2 -17.07 -0.53 -2.02
N GLN A 3 -16.50 0.66 -1.85
CA GLN A 3 -15.35 1.10 -2.64
C GLN A 3 -14.06 0.97 -1.85
N VAL A 4 -12.94 1.00 -2.57
CA VAL A 4 -11.59 1.12 -2.01
C VAL A 4 -11.04 2.48 -2.37
N ILE A 5 -10.64 3.25 -1.38
CA ILE A 5 -10.02 4.57 -1.55
C ILE A 5 -8.58 4.44 -1.09
N GLY A 6 -7.64 4.73 -1.97
CA GLY A 6 -6.23 4.77 -1.60
C GLY A 6 -5.71 6.19 -1.48
N ILE A 7 -4.89 6.44 -0.47
CA ILE A 7 -4.13 7.69 -0.33
C ILE A 7 -2.64 7.38 -0.25
N GLY A 8 -1.86 7.92 -1.19
CA GLY A 8 -0.44 7.61 -1.30
C GLY A 8 0.28 8.38 -2.39
N GLU A 9 1.59 8.19 -2.48
CA GLU A 9 2.45 8.80 -3.50
C GLU A 9 2.24 8.12 -4.86
N THR A 10 2.37 8.90 -5.93
CA THR A 10 2.58 8.39 -7.29
C THR A 10 3.92 8.87 -7.83
N ILE A 11 4.56 8.02 -8.61
CA ILE A 11 5.90 8.27 -9.16
C ILE A 11 6.03 7.55 -10.50
N LEU A 12 6.89 8.02 -11.38
CA LEU A 12 7.33 7.24 -12.53
C LEU A 12 8.65 6.55 -12.18
N ASP A 13 8.64 5.22 -12.10
CA ASP A 13 9.84 4.42 -11.89
C ASP A 13 10.50 4.12 -13.25
N ILE A 14 11.77 4.51 -13.41
CA ILE A 14 12.60 4.17 -14.58
C ILE A 14 13.59 3.11 -14.12
N ILE A 15 13.41 1.90 -14.61
CA ILE A 15 14.19 0.73 -14.20
C ILE A 15 15.40 0.57 -15.10
N PHE A 16 16.58 0.50 -14.48
CA PHE A 16 17.86 0.27 -15.14
C PHE A 16 18.37 -1.14 -14.83
N LYS A 17 18.87 -1.81 -15.84
CA LYS A 17 19.63 -3.06 -15.71
C LYS A 17 20.90 -2.96 -16.54
N ASN A 18 22.05 -3.29 -15.95
CA ASN A 18 23.36 -3.12 -16.57
C ASN A 18 23.57 -1.71 -17.12
N GLU A 19 23.27 -0.68 -16.32
CA GLU A 19 23.40 0.75 -16.68
C GLU A 19 22.52 1.19 -17.87
N GLN A 20 21.58 0.36 -18.32
CA GLN A 20 20.69 0.68 -19.44
C GLN A 20 19.23 0.76 -18.94
N PRO A 21 18.46 1.81 -19.35
CA PRO A 21 17.05 1.88 -19.03
C PRO A 21 16.31 0.74 -19.77
N THR A 22 15.51 -0.03 -19.02
CA THR A 22 14.77 -1.17 -19.57
C THR A 22 13.30 -0.87 -19.73
N VAL A 23 12.69 -0.22 -18.73
CA VAL A 23 11.27 0.11 -18.73
C VAL A 23 11.00 1.32 -17.85
N ALA A 24 9.96 2.08 -18.17
CA ALA A 24 9.42 3.15 -17.32
C ALA A 24 7.96 2.83 -17.02
N VAL A 25 7.61 2.73 -15.74
CA VAL A 25 6.27 2.36 -15.28
C VAL A 25 5.78 3.31 -14.18
N PRO A 26 4.51 3.73 -14.22
CA PRO A 26 3.90 4.38 -13.07
C PRO A 26 3.92 3.47 -11.85
N GLY A 27 4.21 4.03 -10.68
CA GLY A 27 4.35 3.27 -9.43
C GLY A 27 3.99 4.08 -8.20
N GLY A 28 4.25 3.48 -7.06
CA GLY A 28 3.91 3.90 -5.71
C GLY A 28 3.21 2.77 -4.97
N SER A 29 3.49 2.55 -3.67
CA SER A 29 3.00 1.33 -3.00
C SER A 29 1.47 1.22 -3.01
N THR A 30 0.78 2.25 -2.54
CA THR A 30 -0.69 2.30 -2.58
C THR A 30 -1.20 2.27 -4.02
N PHE A 31 -0.56 3.00 -4.94
CA PHE A 31 -0.90 3.04 -6.36
C PHE A 31 -0.90 1.64 -6.98
N ASN A 32 0.17 0.86 -6.79
CA ASN A 32 0.31 -0.50 -7.33
C ASN A 32 -0.83 -1.41 -6.87
N GLY A 33 -1.15 -1.36 -5.57
CA GLY A 33 -2.27 -2.11 -4.99
C GLY A 33 -3.62 -1.72 -5.62
N LEU A 34 -3.88 -0.42 -5.80
CA LEU A 34 -5.12 0.07 -6.40
C LEU A 34 -5.26 -0.32 -7.87
N ILE A 35 -4.18 -0.30 -8.65
CA ILE A 35 -4.19 -0.79 -10.03
C ILE A 35 -4.65 -2.26 -10.08
N SER A 36 -4.14 -3.08 -9.16
CA SER A 36 -4.54 -4.49 -9.09
C SER A 36 -6.01 -4.65 -8.72
N LEU A 37 -6.51 -3.89 -7.75
CA LEU A 37 -7.93 -3.90 -7.37
C LEU A 37 -8.84 -3.37 -8.49
N GLY A 38 -8.42 -2.34 -9.22
CA GLY A 38 -9.15 -1.83 -10.38
C GLY A 38 -9.24 -2.88 -11.50
N ARG A 39 -8.14 -3.61 -11.78
CA ARG A 39 -8.14 -4.75 -12.72
C ARG A 39 -9.09 -5.88 -12.29
N MET A 40 -9.29 -6.07 -10.98
CA MET A 40 -10.30 -6.99 -10.44
C MET A 40 -11.75 -6.50 -10.63
N GLY A 41 -11.95 -5.29 -11.19
CA GLY A 41 -13.28 -4.72 -11.43
C GLY A 41 -13.95 -4.14 -10.17
N LEU A 42 -13.18 -3.86 -9.13
CA LEU A 42 -13.68 -3.20 -7.93
C LEU A 42 -13.82 -1.68 -8.15
N PRO A 43 -14.75 -0.99 -7.48
CA PRO A 43 -14.80 0.46 -7.47
C PRO A 43 -13.64 1.00 -6.64
N VAL A 44 -12.66 1.63 -7.31
CA VAL A 44 -11.41 2.08 -6.70
C VAL A 44 -11.21 3.56 -7.01
N THR A 45 -10.76 4.32 -6.01
CA THR A 45 -10.45 5.75 -6.11
C THR A 45 -9.05 6.03 -5.57
N MET A 46 -8.25 6.83 -6.28
CA MET A 46 -6.92 7.25 -5.84
C MET A 46 -6.92 8.72 -5.41
N ILE A 47 -6.44 8.98 -4.19
CA ILE A 47 -6.08 10.31 -3.68
C ILE A 47 -4.56 10.43 -3.74
N THR A 48 -4.06 11.35 -4.56
CA THR A 48 -2.62 11.59 -4.73
C THR A 48 -2.37 12.96 -5.34
N GLU A 49 -1.11 13.28 -5.58
CA GLU A 49 -0.71 14.48 -6.30
C GLU A 49 0.38 14.17 -7.31
N THR A 50 0.39 14.91 -8.42
CA THR A 50 1.40 14.79 -9.47
C THR A 50 1.50 16.11 -10.24
N GLY A 51 2.59 16.33 -10.97
CA GLY A 51 2.73 17.51 -11.83
C GLY A 51 1.74 17.50 -12.99
N ASN A 52 1.26 18.66 -13.40
CA ASN A 52 0.50 18.80 -14.65
C ASN A 52 1.44 18.83 -15.85
N ASP A 53 2.28 17.80 -15.96
CA ASP A 53 3.23 17.60 -17.05
C ASP A 53 2.90 16.30 -17.81
N ARG A 54 3.73 15.98 -18.80
CA ARG A 54 3.52 14.80 -19.66
C ARG A 54 3.54 13.49 -18.85
N VAL A 55 4.38 13.42 -17.81
CA VAL A 55 4.51 12.22 -16.96
C VAL A 55 3.28 12.09 -16.05
N GLY A 56 2.83 13.19 -15.42
CA GLY A 56 1.62 13.19 -14.60
C GLY A 56 0.37 12.82 -15.39
N GLN A 57 0.25 13.33 -16.62
CA GLN A 57 -0.85 12.95 -17.53
C GLN A 57 -0.78 11.46 -17.92
N MET A 58 0.44 10.89 -18.05
CA MET A 58 0.61 9.45 -18.28
C MET A 58 0.17 8.63 -17.07
N ILE A 59 0.55 9.04 -15.86
CA ILE A 59 0.14 8.39 -14.61
C ILE A 59 -1.38 8.41 -14.47
N LYS A 60 -2.01 9.57 -14.71
CA LYS A 60 -3.46 9.72 -14.63
C LYS A 60 -4.19 8.80 -15.61
N ARG A 61 -3.78 8.78 -16.88
CA ARG A 61 -4.33 7.83 -17.86
C ARG A 61 -4.14 6.38 -17.45
N PHE A 62 -2.98 6.04 -16.89
CA PHE A 62 -2.72 4.67 -16.44
C PHE A 62 -3.68 4.24 -15.32
N LEU A 63 -4.05 5.13 -14.39
CA LEU A 63 -5.11 4.87 -13.40
C LEU A 63 -6.43 4.55 -14.10
N GLU A 64 -6.88 5.42 -15.02
CA GLU A 64 -8.15 5.31 -15.74
C GLU A 64 -8.23 4.03 -16.58
N ASP A 65 -7.15 3.68 -17.32
CA ASP A 65 -7.03 2.48 -18.15
C ASP A 65 -7.08 1.17 -17.34
N ASN A 66 -6.87 1.27 -16.04
CA ASN A 66 -6.94 0.14 -15.11
C ASN A 66 -8.13 0.21 -14.14
N GLY A 67 -9.14 1.03 -14.45
CA GLY A 67 -10.40 1.09 -13.70
C GLY A 67 -10.32 1.82 -12.37
N VAL A 68 -9.32 2.68 -12.18
CA VAL A 68 -9.17 3.50 -10.96
C VAL A 68 -9.67 4.91 -11.23
N ASN A 69 -10.59 5.40 -10.39
CA ASN A 69 -11.08 6.78 -10.46
C ASN A 69 -9.95 7.76 -10.09
N SER A 70 -9.64 8.67 -11.03
CA SER A 70 -8.56 9.66 -10.95
C SER A 70 -9.04 11.08 -10.62
N GLN A 71 -10.33 11.26 -10.27
CA GLN A 71 -10.89 12.61 -10.02
C GLN A 71 -10.24 13.32 -8.83
N HIS A 72 -9.66 12.58 -7.90
CA HIS A 72 -8.99 13.09 -6.70
C HIS A 72 -7.46 13.07 -6.82
N VAL A 73 -6.94 13.11 -8.05
CA VAL A 73 -5.53 13.34 -8.34
C VAL A 73 -5.28 14.84 -8.45
N CYS A 74 -4.54 15.41 -7.50
CA CYS A 74 -4.10 16.81 -7.57
C CYS A 74 -3.05 16.97 -8.65
N MET A 75 -3.39 17.69 -9.71
CA MET A 75 -2.45 18.03 -10.79
C MET A 75 -1.93 19.45 -10.55
N TYR A 76 -0.70 19.60 -10.02
CA TYR A 76 -0.13 20.92 -9.73
C TYR A 76 0.64 21.49 -10.93
N GLU A 77 0.56 22.84 -11.10
CA GLU A 77 1.23 23.56 -12.20
C GLU A 77 2.69 23.93 -11.85
N ASP A 78 2.91 24.29 -10.59
CA ASP A 78 4.21 24.70 -10.08
C ASP A 78 4.99 23.52 -9.51
N GLY A 79 5.81 22.85 -10.31
CA GLY A 79 6.57 21.66 -9.93
C GLY A 79 6.63 20.62 -11.04
N ARG A 80 7.20 19.46 -10.75
CA ARG A 80 7.35 18.35 -11.70
C ARG A 80 6.90 17.05 -11.06
N THR A 81 6.32 16.18 -11.90
CA THR A 81 6.01 14.81 -11.47
C THR A 81 7.26 14.12 -10.94
N ALA A 82 7.14 13.48 -9.77
CA ALA A 82 8.23 12.74 -9.18
C ALA A 82 8.63 11.57 -10.07
N ILE A 83 9.95 11.35 -10.20
CA ILE A 83 10.51 10.19 -10.87
C ILE A 83 11.51 9.49 -9.95
N SER A 84 11.65 8.18 -10.10
CA SER A 84 12.72 7.41 -9.51
C SER A 84 13.57 6.73 -10.58
N LEU A 85 14.85 6.59 -10.31
CA LEU A 85 15.74 5.70 -11.05
C LEU A 85 15.99 4.49 -10.16
N ALA A 86 15.57 3.32 -10.63
CA ALA A 86 15.72 2.05 -9.93
C ALA A 86 16.83 1.22 -10.62
N TYR A 87 17.99 1.10 -10.00
CA TYR A 87 19.13 0.34 -10.52
C TYR A 87 19.08 -1.08 -9.95
N LEU A 88 18.82 -2.06 -10.84
CA LEU A 88 18.80 -3.46 -10.45
C LEU A 88 20.21 -4.05 -10.37
N ASN A 89 20.54 -4.68 -9.24
CA ASN A 89 21.73 -5.48 -9.07
C ASN A 89 21.58 -6.87 -9.73
N GLU A 90 22.60 -7.72 -9.61
CA GLU A 90 22.59 -9.09 -10.15
C GLU A 90 21.48 -9.98 -9.56
N ARG A 91 20.97 -9.64 -8.36
CA ARG A 91 19.88 -10.35 -7.66
C ARG A 91 18.51 -9.76 -7.96
N ASN A 92 18.44 -8.74 -8.85
CA ASN A 92 17.26 -7.91 -9.14
C ASN A 92 16.73 -7.12 -7.92
N ASP A 93 17.56 -6.85 -6.90
CA ASP A 93 17.24 -5.88 -5.86
C ASP A 93 17.47 -4.48 -6.42
N ALA A 94 16.57 -3.53 -6.13
CA ALA A 94 16.63 -2.19 -6.67
C ALA A 94 17.26 -1.20 -5.67
N ASP A 95 18.25 -0.43 -6.16
CA ASP A 95 18.72 0.79 -5.50
C ASP A 95 18.04 2.00 -6.14
N TYR A 96 17.44 2.85 -5.30
CA TYR A 96 16.57 3.94 -5.76
C TYR A 96 17.19 5.31 -5.57
N THR A 97 17.17 6.11 -6.63
CA THR A 97 17.44 7.57 -6.57
C THR A 97 16.17 8.32 -6.96
N PHE A 98 15.70 9.21 -6.07
CA PHE A 98 14.45 9.96 -6.27
C PHE A 98 14.72 11.40 -6.73
N TYR A 99 13.96 11.86 -7.71
CA TYR A 99 13.92 13.23 -8.18
C TYR A 99 12.52 13.79 -7.93
N LYS A 100 12.43 14.73 -7.00
CA LYS A 100 11.17 15.29 -6.51
C LYS A 100 11.23 16.81 -6.54
N ASP A 101 10.27 17.43 -7.22
CA ASP A 101 10.12 18.88 -7.33
C ASP A 101 8.64 19.22 -7.07
N TYR A 102 8.34 19.43 -5.79
CA TYR A 102 6.98 19.67 -5.35
C TYR A 102 6.69 21.17 -5.17
N PRO A 103 5.44 21.61 -5.43
CA PRO A 103 5.00 22.97 -5.16
C PRO A 103 4.93 23.26 -3.66
N LYS A 104 4.69 24.52 -3.30
CA LYS A 104 4.43 24.91 -1.89
C LYS A 104 3.08 24.43 -1.40
N ALA A 105 2.04 24.57 -2.25
CA ALA A 105 0.70 24.06 -1.97
C ALA A 105 0.64 22.58 -2.37
N ARG A 106 0.33 21.72 -1.41
CA ARG A 106 0.35 20.27 -1.58
C ARG A 106 -1.04 19.69 -1.35
N LEU A 107 -1.36 18.66 -2.14
CA LEU A 107 -2.57 17.83 -2.01
C LEU A 107 -3.86 18.69 -1.94
N GLU A 108 -3.99 19.63 -2.86
CA GLU A 108 -5.15 20.50 -3.02
C GLU A 108 -6.26 19.74 -3.78
N VAL A 109 -7.00 18.90 -3.05
CA VAL A 109 -8.08 18.08 -3.62
C VAL A 109 -9.34 18.17 -2.77
N GLU A 110 -10.49 17.99 -3.38
CA GLU A 110 -11.73 17.65 -2.66
C GLU A 110 -11.69 16.17 -2.27
N TRP A 111 -12.09 15.85 -1.02
CA TRP A 111 -12.13 14.48 -0.59
C TRP A 111 -13.24 13.70 -1.27
N PRO A 112 -13.02 12.43 -1.66
CA PRO A 112 -14.08 11.57 -2.14
C PRO A 112 -15.14 11.34 -1.06
N VAL A 113 -16.35 11.05 -1.49
CA VAL A 113 -17.40 10.61 -0.57
C VAL A 113 -16.99 9.26 0.02
N VAL A 114 -16.93 9.16 1.33
CA VAL A 114 -16.63 7.94 2.07
C VAL A 114 -17.92 7.45 2.73
N ASN A 115 -18.24 6.17 2.53
CA ASN A 115 -19.39 5.54 3.15
C ASN A 115 -18.96 4.56 4.24
N LYS A 116 -19.91 4.17 5.09
CA LYS A 116 -19.67 3.14 6.09
C LYS A 116 -19.16 1.85 5.42
N ASP A 117 -18.14 1.26 6.02
CA ASP A 117 -17.48 0.03 5.58
C ASP A 117 -16.71 0.12 4.25
N ASP A 118 -16.61 1.31 3.61
CA ASP A 118 -15.61 1.50 2.56
C ASP A 118 -14.22 1.21 3.13
N ILE A 119 -13.28 0.79 2.28
CA ILE A 119 -11.92 0.51 2.74
C ILE A 119 -11.01 1.65 2.31
N VAL A 120 -10.31 2.24 3.26
CA VAL A 120 -9.27 3.24 3.00
C VAL A 120 -7.90 2.56 3.14
N MET A 121 -7.19 2.44 2.02
CA MET A 121 -5.78 2.03 2.00
C MET A 121 -4.90 3.26 2.14
N MET A 122 -4.06 3.27 3.14
CA MET A 122 -3.10 4.34 3.37
C MET A 122 -1.72 3.76 3.65
N GLY A 123 -0.66 4.47 3.26
CA GLY A 123 0.65 3.92 3.54
C GLY A 123 1.83 4.75 3.11
N SER A 124 3.00 4.18 3.36
CA SER A 124 4.34 4.69 3.09
C SER A 124 4.63 6.06 3.71
N TYR A 125 5.75 6.65 3.31
CA TYR A 125 6.17 7.97 3.77
C TYR A 125 5.18 9.10 3.42
N PHE A 126 4.35 8.92 2.39
CA PHE A 126 3.37 9.93 1.96
C PHE A 126 2.45 10.36 3.11
N VAL A 127 1.90 9.39 3.85
CA VAL A 127 0.99 9.68 4.97
C VAL A 127 1.71 10.16 6.24
N LEU A 128 3.03 10.04 6.27
CA LEU A 128 3.90 10.53 7.36
C LEU A 128 4.57 11.87 7.05
N ASN A 129 4.57 12.28 5.77
CA ASN A 129 5.25 13.47 5.30
C ASN A 129 4.78 14.71 6.07
N PRO A 130 5.66 15.43 6.79
CA PRO A 130 5.27 16.57 7.64
C PRO A 130 4.53 17.68 6.87
N VAL A 131 4.84 17.87 5.58
CA VAL A 131 4.18 18.88 4.74
C VAL A 131 2.73 18.48 4.42
N LEU A 132 2.46 17.19 4.25
CA LEU A 132 1.13 16.66 3.94
C LEU A 132 0.31 16.31 5.18
N ARG A 133 0.97 16.20 6.34
CA ARG A 133 0.37 15.60 7.54
C ARG A 133 -0.97 16.20 7.94
N ALA A 134 -1.12 17.53 7.87
CA ALA A 134 -2.38 18.17 8.24
C ALA A 134 -3.54 17.74 7.33
N LYS A 135 -3.33 17.70 6.02
CA LYS A 135 -4.31 17.26 5.02
C LYS A 135 -4.62 15.77 5.16
N VAL A 136 -3.58 14.95 5.30
CA VAL A 136 -3.75 13.50 5.51
C VAL A 136 -4.57 13.24 6.77
N LYS A 137 -4.25 13.88 7.88
CA LYS A 137 -4.99 13.74 9.15
C LYS A 137 -6.45 14.14 8.98
N GLU A 138 -6.74 15.25 8.32
CA GLU A 138 -8.10 15.69 8.01
C GLU A 138 -8.89 14.59 7.29
N PHE A 139 -8.30 14.00 6.23
CA PHE A 139 -8.94 12.91 5.50
C PHE A 139 -9.15 11.65 6.36
N LEU A 140 -8.13 11.24 7.15
CA LEU A 140 -8.24 10.06 8.01
C LEU A 140 -9.31 10.22 9.10
N GLN A 141 -9.42 11.42 9.69
CA GLN A 141 -10.48 11.77 10.63
C GLN A 141 -11.86 11.67 9.98
N TYR A 142 -12.02 12.28 8.79
CA TYR A 142 -13.25 12.21 8.02
C TYR A 142 -13.63 10.76 7.71
N ALA A 143 -12.72 9.98 7.13
CA ALA A 143 -12.97 8.57 6.79
C ALA A 143 -13.34 7.72 8.02
N SER A 144 -12.65 7.95 9.15
CA SER A 144 -12.94 7.27 10.40
C SER A 144 -14.33 7.63 10.94
N GLN A 145 -14.73 8.91 10.87
CA GLN A 145 -16.07 9.37 11.30
C GLN A 145 -17.18 8.78 10.42
N GLN A 146 -16.93 8.55 9.11
CA GLN A 146 -17.87 7.90 8.22
C GLN A 146 -17.96 6.38 8.45
N GLY A 147 -17.13 5.81 9.32
CA GLY A 147 -17.14 4.37 9.61
C GLY A 147 -16.40 3.52 8.58
N ALA A 148 -15.45 4.07 7.84
CA ALA A 148 -14.59 3.32 6.94
C ALA A 148 -13.65 2.38 7.70
N LEU A 149 -13.28 1.25 7.07
CA LEU A 149 -12.20 0.36 7.50
C LEU A 149 -10.89 0.93 6.97
N LEU A 150 -9.96 1.31 7.88
CA LEU A 150 -8.67 1.85 7.49
C LEU A 150 -7.60 0.75 7.54
N TYR A 151 -6.98 0.49 6.39
CA TYR A 151 -5.89 -0.45 6.21
C TYR A 151 -4.59 0.33 6.06
N TYR A 152 -3.68 0.22 7.03
CA TYR A 152 -2.42 0.94 7.04
C TYR A 152 -1.26 0.02 6.67
N ASP A 153 -0.64 0.26 5.51
CA ASP A 153 0.63 -0.35 5.11
C ASP A 153 1.78 0.59 5.46
N ILE A 154 2.61 0.18 6.39
CA ILE A 154 3.70 1.01 6.92
C ILE A 154 4.68 1.39 5.80
N ASN A 155 5.22 0.41 5.10
CA ASN A 155 6.19 0.57 4.00
C ASN A 155 7.24 1.66 4.27
N PHE A 156 7.93 1.54 5.42
CA PHE A 156 8.89 2.53 5.93
C PHE A 156 10.31 2.16 5.51
N ARG A 157 10.76 2.73 4.41
CA ARG A 157 12.05 2.44 3.80
C ARG A 157 13.23 2.87 4.68
N SER A 158 14.35 2.15 4.54
CA SER A 158 15.62 2.45 5.25
C SER A 158 16.12 3.89 5.03
N SER A 159 15.84 4.48 3.85
CA SER A 159 16.15 5.89 3.56
C SER A 159 15.51 6.90 4.52
N HIS A 160 14.42 6.51 5.21
CA HIS A 160 13.71 7.34 6.19
C HIS A 160 14.01 6.94 7.64
N ALA A 161 14.84 5.93 7.90
CA ALA A 161 15.14 5.44 9.25
C ALA A 161 15.66 6.54 10.20
N SER A 162 16.45 7.48 9.68
CA SER A 162 16.94 8.63 10.45
C SER A 162 15.83 9.60 10.93
N GLU A 163 14.66 9.55 10.31
CA GLU A 163 13.51 10.38 10.64
C GLU A 163 12.53 9.69 11.61
N ALA A 164 12.72 8.39 11.89
CA ALA A 164 11.78 7.57 12.67
C ALA A 164 11.38 8.20 14.01
N ILE A 165 12.36 8.74 14.75
CA ILE A 165 12.09 9.40 16.04
C ILE A 165 11.20 10.63 15.87
N LYS A 166 11.43 11.45 14.83
CA LYS A 166 10.64 12.66 14.55
C LYS A 166 9.22 12.32 14.10
N LEU A 167 9.07 11.19 13.40
CA LEU A 167 7.80 10.76 12.83
C LEU A 167 7.00 9.86 13.79
N ARG A 168 7.57 9.45 14.93
CA ARG A 168 6.96 8.50 15.86
C ARG A 168 5.52 8.86 16.25
N SER A 169 5.25 10.13 16.58
CA SER A 169 3.89 10.57 16.94
C SER A 169 2.91 10.38 15.78
N SER A 170 3.30 10.67 14.56
CA SER A 170 2.47 10.47 13.38
C SER A 170 2.26 8.98 13.05
N ILE A 171 3.26 8.15 13.30
CA ILE A 171 3.18 6.70 13.14
C ILE A 171 2.16 6.12 14.12
N LEU A 172 2.26 6.45 15.40
CA LEU A 172 1.34 5.97 16.43
C LEU A 172 -0.09 6.50 16.19
N GLU A 173 -0.24 7.75 15.77
CA GLU A 173 -1.54 8.30 15.38
C GLU A 173 -2.15 7.56 14.19
N ASN A 174 -1.34 7.11 13.20
CA ASN A 174 -1.84 6.27 12.12
C ASN A 174 -2.30 4.90 12.62
N PHE A 175 -1.62 4.33 13.62
CA PHE A 175 -2.08 3.08 14.27
C PHE A 175 -3.42 3.27 14.98
N ASP A 176 -3.67 4.44 15.61
CA ASP A 176 -4.96 4.75 16.25
C ASP A 176 -6.12 4.80 15.24
N TYR A 177 -5.87 5.28 14.01
CA TYR A 177 -6.87 5.26 12.95
C TYR A 177 -7.06 3.88 12.33
N ALA A 178 -6.01 3.05 12.30
CA ALA A 178 -6.02 1.80 11.56
C ALA A 178 -6.94 0.75 12.17
N SER A 179 -7.73 0.09 11.33
CA SER A 179 -8.43 -1.15 11.65
C SER A 179 -7.51 -2.36 11.53
N ILE A 180 -6.56 -2.30 10.59
CA ILE A 180 -5.53 -3.31 10.37
C ILE A 180 -4.23 -2.57 10.06
N VAL A 181 -3.15 -2.93 10.75
CA VAL A 181 -1.77 -2.50 10.45
C VAL A 181 -1.05 -3.62 9.74
N ARG A 182 -0.37 -3.29 8.65
CA ARG A 182 0.54 -4.20 7.98
C ARG A 182 1.93 -3.57 7.89
N GLY A 183 2.97 -4.33 8.09
CA GLY A 183 4.36 -3.96 7.86
C GLY A 183 5.23 -5.19 7.61
N SER A 184 6.44 -4.98 7.10
CA SER A 184 7.46 -6.01 7.04
C SER A 184 8.34 -5.98 8.29
N THR A 185 9.09 -7.06 8.54
CA THR A 185 10.13 -7.08 9.58
C THR A 185 11.16 -5.97 9.38
N GLU A 186 11.47 -5.62 8.12
CA GLU A 186 12.35 -4.50 7.77
C GLU A 186 11.73 -3.15 8.14
N ASP A 187 10.44 -2.92 7.85
CA ASP A 187 9.76 -1.68 8.23
C ASP A 187 9.84 -1.45 9.74
N PHE A 188 9.53 -2.47 10.51
CA PHE A 188 9.57 -2.38 11.99
C PHE A 188 10.99 -2.21 12.52
N GLN A 189 11.98 -2.86 11.89
CA GLN A 189 13.39 -2.64 12.23
C GLN A 189 13.81 -1.20 11.99
N ASN A 190 13.40 -0.60 10.86
CA ASN A 190 13.71 0.78 10.50
C ASN A 190 13.03 1.79 11.44
N MET A 191 11.82 1.49 11.91
CA MET A 191 11.01 2.38 12.75
C MET A 191 11.32 2.29 14.24
N PHE A 192 11.47 1.08 14.74
CA PHE A 192 11.50 0.79 16.19
C PHE A 192 12.74 0.04 16.65
N CYS A 193 13.66 -0.30 15.74
CA CYS A 193 14.80 -1.18 16.02
C CYS A 193 14.35 -2.56 16.56
N LEU A 194 13.18 -3.03 16.12
CA LEU A 194 12.59 -4.31 16.47
C LEU A 194 12.22 -5.08 15.20
N SER A 195 12.66 -6.34 15.07
CA SER A 195 12.35 -7.22 13.93
C SER A 195 11.51 -8.44 14.32
N ASP A 196 11.39 -8.75 15.62
CA ASP A 196 10.57 -9.85 16.11
C ASP A 196 9.08 -9.43 16.06
N PRO A 197 8.22 -10.11 15.24
CA PRO A 197 6.84 -9.70 15.05
C PRO A 197 6.00 -9.68 16.32
N GLU A 198 6.25 -10.62 17.25
CA GLU A 198 5.50 -10.69 18.50
C GLU A 198 5.87 -9.54 19.44
N LYS A 199 7.16 -9.19 19.52
CA LYS A 199 7.61 -8.02 20.28
C LYS A 199 7.07 -6.73 19.71
N VAL A 200 7.13 -6.56 18.39
CA VAL A 200 6.56 -5.40 17.69
C VAL A 200 5.08 -5.27 18.02
N TYR A 201 4.31 -6.34 17.86
CA TYR A 201 2.89 -6.32 18.19
C TYR A 201 2.64 -5.90 19.64
N LYS A 202 3.28 -6.55 20.61
CA LYS A 202 3.05 -6.31 22.03
C LYS A 202 3.51 -4.94 22.52
N GLN A 203 4.62 -4.42 21.98
CA GLN A 203 5.27 -3.21 22.49
C GLN A 203 4.83 -1.94 21.76
N GLU A 204 4.51 -2.03 20.46
CA GLU A 204 4.29 -0.87 19.61
C GLU A 204 2.87 -0.79 19.02
N VAL A 205 2.27 -1.91 18.62
CA VAL A 205 1.03 -1.89 17.84
C VAL A 205 -0.22 -2.16 18.69
N ALA A 206 -0.20 -3.15 19.56
CA ALA A 206 -1.40 -3.68 20.25
C ALA A 206 -2.15 -2.66 21.12
N TYR A 207 -1.49 -1.60 21.57
CA TYR A 207 -2.12 -0.50 22.33
C TYR A 207 -3.02 0.36 21.46
N HIS A 208 -2.71 0.47 20.16
CA HIS A 208 -3.36 1.33 19.18
C HIS A 208 -4.28 0.54 18.25
N CYS A 209 -3.77 -0.52 17.65
CA CYS A 209 -4.50 -1.38 16.72
C CYS A 209 -4.42 -2.85 17.16
N LYS A 210 -5.56 -3.56 17.10
CA LYS A 210 -5.64 -4.96 17.55
C LYS A 210 -5.31 -5.98 16.46
N GLN A 211 -5.26 -5.56 15.20
CA GLN A 211 -4.93 -6.43 14.06
C GLN A 211 -3.62 -6.00 13.45
N MET A 212 -2.66 -6.92 13.40
CA MET A 212 -1.39 -6.71 12.73
C MET A 212 -1.06 -7.89 11.82
N LEU A 213 -0.63 -7.57 10.60
CA LEU A 213 0.01 -8.47 9.67
C LEU A 213 1.49 -8.09 9.55
N CYS A 214 2.39 -9.01 9.86
CA CYS A 214 3.81 -8.81 9.67
C CYS A 214 4.32 -9.82 8.64
N THR A 215 4.93 -9.30 7.55
CA THR A 215 5.53 -10.15 6.52
C THR A 215 7.05 -10.16 6.67
N ASP A 216 7.67 -11.31 6.37
CA ASP A 216 9.11 -11.47 6.34
C ASP A 216 9.59 -11.67 4.90
N ALA A 217 10.81 -11.21 4.61
CA ALA A 217 11.46 -11.42 3.31
C ALA A 217 11.66 -12.92 2.97
N GLU A 218 11.81 -13.77 4.00
CA GLU A 218 11.92 -15.23 3.85
C GLU A 218 10.58 -15.93 3.58
N GLY A 219 9.47 -15.16 3.54
CA GLY A 219 8.18 -15.63 3.09
C GLY A 219 7.15 -15.95 4.19
N ASP A 220 7.48 -15.78 5.47
CA ASP A 220 6.51 -16.00 6.54
C ASP A 220 5.57 -14.80 6.72
N ILE A 221 4.31 -15.06 7.09
CA ILE A 221 3.33 -14.05 7.44
C ILE A 221 2.85 -14.32 8.86
N CYS A 222 3.04 -13.38 9.76
CA CYS A 222 2.54 -13.44 11.13
C CYS A 222 1.28 -12.58 11.25
N LEU A 223 0.19 -13.20 11.67
CA LEU A 223 -1.09 -12.55 12.01
C LEU A 223 -1.23 -12.46 13.51
N PHE A 224 -1.57 -11.27 13.99
CA PHE A 224 -2.01 -11.00 15.37
C PHE A 224 -3.38 -10.33 15.32
N SER A 225 -4.36 -10.91 15.99
CA SER A 225 -5.70 -10.36 16.14
C SER A 225 -6.29 -10.80 17.48
N PRO A 226 -7.42 -10.24 17.94
CA PRO A 226 -8.06 -10.67 19.18
C PRO A 226 -8.49 -12.13 19.19
N SER A 227 -8.86 -12.66 18.02
CA SER A 227 -9.38 -14.03 17.85
C SER A 227 -8.33 -15.05 17.43
N VAL A 228 -7.24 -14.59 16.76
CA VAL A 228 -6.27 -15.48 16.10
C VAL A 228 -4.87 -14.89 16.22
N THR A 229 -3.93 -15.73 16.63
CA THR A 229 -2.49 -15.50 16.44
C THR A 229 -1.93 -16.68 15.68
N LYS A 230 -1.43 -16.43 14.46
CA LYS A 230 -1.03 -17.50 13.55
C LYS A 230 0.11 -17.08 12.63
N LYS A 231 0.97 -18.04 12.35
CA LYS A 231 2.05 -17.92 11.36
C LYS A 231 1.68 -18.73 10.12
N TYR A 232 1.76 -18.10 8.96
CA TYR A 232 1.53 -18.71 7.65
C TYR A 232 2.85 -18.83 6.93
N GLN A 233 3.13 -20.02 6.41
CA GLN A 233 4.29 -20.24 5.56
C GLN A 233 3.92 -19.95 4.11
N VAL A 234 4.76 -19.19 3.42
CA VAL A 234 4.59 -18.91 2.00
C VAL A 234 5.39 -19.91 1.19
N ASN A 235 4.73 -20.56 0.24
CA ASN A 235 5.40 -21.50 -0.66
C ASN A 235 6.44 -20.75 -1.50
N LYS A 236 7.65 -21.31 -1.59
CA LYS A 236 8.68 -20.79 -2.47
C LYS A 236 8.22 -20.94 -3.92
N ILE A 237 8.26 -19.85 -4.65
CA ILE A 237 7.97 -19.78 -6.09
C ILE A 237 9.25 -19.37 -6.82
N GLU A 238 9.31 -19.66 -8.10
CA GLU A 238 10.34 -19.10 -8.96
C GLU A 238 10.05 -17.61 -9.15
N THR A 239 10.93 -16.77 -8.60
CA THR A 239 10.73 -15.32 -8.54
C THR A 239 11.54 -14.63 -9.63
N VAL A 240 10.89 -13.85 -10.47
CA VAL A 240 11.52 -12.96 -11.45
C VAL A 240 11.91 -11.64 -10.79
N SER A 241 11.04 -11.09 -9.94
CA SER A 241 11.27 -9.87 -9.17
C SER A 241 10.43 -9.88 -7.90
N SER A 242 10.97 -9.40 -6.79
CA SER A 242 10.22 -9.20 -5.54
C SER A 242 9.60 -7.80 -5.41
N ILE A 243 9.85 -6.92 -6.40
CA ILE A 243 9.33 -5.55 -6.40
C ILE A 243 7.81 -5.57 -6.43
N GLY A 244 7.18 -4.85 -5.50
CA GLY A 244 5.72 -4.76 -5.42
C GLY A 244 5.03 -5.94 -4.74
N ALA A 245 5.74 -7.01 -4.32
CA ALA A 245 5.13 -8.15 -3.64
C ALA A 245 4.29 -7.72 -2.42
N GLY A 246 4.80 -6.80 -1.59
CA GLY A 246 4.08 -6.23 -0.45
C GLY A 246 2.83 -5.45 -0.84
N ASP A 247 2.91 -4.63 -1.89
CA ASP A 247 1.80 -3.81 -2.39
C ASP A 247 0.63 -4.71 -2.85
N HIS A 248 0.97 -5.83 -3.51
CA HIS A 248 -0.02 -6.77 -4.03
C HIS A 248 -0.52 -7.74 -2.98
N PHE A 249 0.30 -8.07 -1.98
CA PHE A 249 -0.20 -8.72 -0.78
C PHE A 249 -1.30 -7.88 -0.12
N ASN A 250 -1.07 -6.56 0.05
CA ASN A 250 -2.07 -5.64 0.58
C ASN A 250 -3.35 -5.60 -0.27
N ALA A 251 -3.21 -5.51 -1.59
CA ALA A 251 -4.35 -5.55 -2.50
C ALA A 251 -5.15 -6.86 -2.35
N GLY A 252 -4.48 -8.00 -2.25
CA GLY A 252 -5.12 -9.29 -2.03
C GLY A 252 -5.82 -9.39 -0.67
N ILE A 253 -5.23 -8.84 0.40
CA ILE A 253 -5.90 -8.75 1.72
C ILE A 253 -7.17 -7.91 1.61
N VAL A 254 -7.11 -6.72 0.99
CA VAL A 254 -8.28 -5.85 0.79
C VAL A 254 -9.35 -6.52 -0.07
N PHE A 255 -8.95 -7.22 -1.13
CA PHE A 255 -9.86 -8.03 -1.93
C PHE A 255 -10.55 -9.10 -1.09
N GLY A 256 -9.79 -9.82 -0.25
CA GLY A 256 -10.31 -10.85 0.65
C GLY A 256 -11.29 -10.29 1.68
N LEU A 257 -11.00 -9.13 2.29
CA LEU A 257 -11.91 -8.45 3.21
C LEU A 257 -13.25 -8.10 2.55
N LEU A 258 -13.22 -7.65 1.29
CA LEU A 258 -14.43 -7.36 0.52
C LEU A 258 -15.21 -8.64 0.19
N LYS A 259 -14.54 -9.72 -0.22
CA LYS A 259 -15.16 -11.03 -0.53
C LYS A 259 -15.82 -11.65 0.70
N GLU A 260 -15.18 -11.56 1.87
CA GLU A 260 -15.72 -12.04 3.15
C GLU A 260 -16.78 -11.11 3.76
N GLY A 261 -17.07 -9.98 3.14
CA GLY A 261 -18.04 -9.01 3.64
C GLY A 261 -17.63 -8.32 4.95
N ILE A 262 -16.31 -8.30 5.26
CA ILE A 262 -15.80 -7.74 6.52
C ILE A 262 -15.86 -6.22 6.46
N GLY A 263 -16.76 -5.61 7.24
CA GLY A 263 -16.80 -4.18 7.50
C GLY A 263 -15.96 -3.80 8.73
N ARG A 264 -15.92 -2.49 9.04
CA ARG A 264 -15.13 -1.96 10.16
C ARG A 264 -15.45 -2.65 11.49
N ASP A 265 -16.73 -2.79 11.80
CA ASP A 265 -17.18 -3.36 13.07
C ASP A 265 -16.90 -4.88 13.17
N GLY A 266 -16.77 -5.56 12.02
CA GLY A 266 -16.50 -6.99 11.92
C GLY A 266 -15.04 -7.40 12.04
N VAL A 267 -14.10 -6.45 11.91
CA VAL A 267 -12.64 -6.74 11.87
C VAL A 267 -12.17 -7.47 13.14
N ALA A 268 -12.69 -7.07 14.31
CA ALA A 268 -12.28 -7.67 15.60
C ALA A 268 -12.77 -9.10 15.79
N SER A 269 -13.76 -9.54 15.01
CA SER A 269 -14.41 -10.85 15.11
C SER A 269 -14.15 -11.77 13.91
N ILE A 270 -13.18 -11.43 13.05
CA ILE A 270 -12.78 -12.28 11.93
C ILE A 270 -12.32 -13.64 12.48
N THR A 271 -12.93 -14.73 12.00
CA THR A 271 -12.58 -16.09 12.41
C THR A 271 -11.26 -16.55 11.78
N GLU A 272 -10.70 -17.65 12.28
CA GLU A 272 -9.48 -18.21 11.69
C GLU A 272 -9.70 -18.65 10.24
N GLU A 273 -10.86 -19.25 9.92
CA GLU A 273 -11.19 -19.68 8.56
C GLU A 273 -11.30 -18.48 7.60
N GLN A 274 -11.89 -17.38 8.05
CA GLN A 274 -11.95 -16.14 7.27
C GLN A 274 -10.56 -15.56 7.05
N TRP A 275 -9.72 -15.48 8.11
CA TRP A 275 -8.34 -15.05 7.97
C TRP A 275 -7.54 -15.93 7.01
N ASN A 276 -7.73 -17.26 7.06
CA ASN A 276 -7.05 -18.16 6.13
C ASN A 276 -7.40 -17.83 4.67
N ARG A 277 -8.69 -17.53 4.36
CA ARG A 277 -9.10 -17.13 3.01
C ARG A 277 -8.58 -15.76 2.63
N ILE A 278 -8.66 -14.77 3.52
CA ILE A 278 -8.17 -13.41 3.29
C ILE A 278 -6.67 -13.43 2.99
N ILE A 279 -5.88 -14.13 3.80
CA ILE A 279 -4.42 -14.21 3.61
C ILE A 279 -4.07 -15.00 2.34
N ALA A 280 -4.85 -16.02 1.98
CA ALA A 280 -4.66 -16.75 0.73
C ALA A 280 -4.80 -15.82 -0.49
N HIS A 281 -5.74 -14.87 -0.48
CA HIS A 281 -5.83 -13.84 -1.54
C HIS A 281 -4.58 -12.95 -1.56
N GLY A 282 -4.07 -12.52 -0.39
CA GLY A 282 -2.83 -11.76 -0.29
C GLY A 282 -1.65 -12.51 -0.92
N MET A 283 -1.47 -13.78 -0.54
CA MET A 283 -0.41 -14.62 -1.10
C MET A 283 -0.54 -14.82 -2.61
N ALA A 284 -1.76 -15.03 -3.12
CA ALA A 284 -1.99 -15.25 -4.55
C ALA A 284 -1.65 -14.02 -5.40
N PHE A 285 -2.04 -12.81 -4.94
CA PHE A 285 -1.73 -11.57 -5.65
C PHE A 285 -0.22 -11.28 -5.62
N ALA A 286 0.44 -11.47 -4.47
CA ALA A 286 1.88 -11.31 -4.35
C ALA A 286 2.63 -12.29 -5.26
N ALA A 287 2.22 -13.56 -5.28
CA ALA A 287 2.82 -14.59 -6.11
C ALA A 287 2.72 -14.29 -7.61
N GLU A 288 1.57 -13.80 -8.07
CA GLU A 288 1.38 -13.39 -9.48
C GLU A 288 2.38 -12.32 -9.90
N VAL A 289 2.55 -11.28 -9.07
CA VAL A 289 3.45 -10.17 -9.40
C VAL A 289 4.90 -10.59 -9.36
N CYS A 290 5.29 -11.44 -8.43
CA CYS A 290 6.66 -11.94 -8.35
C CYS A 290 7.12 -12.73 -9.59
N GLN A 291 6.20 -13.19 -10.45
CA GLN A 291 6.52 -13.91 -11.68
C GLN A 291 6.78 -13.01 -12.90
N SER A 292 6.75 -11.69 -12.74
CA SER A 292 7.00 -10.74 -13.83
C SER A 292 7.76 -9.50 -13.36
N LEU A 293 8.12 -8.62 -14.30
CA LEU A 293 8.66 -7.28 -14.01
C LEU A 293 7.55 -6.20 -13.90
N ASN A 294 6.28 -6.60 -13.95
CA ASN A 294 5.17 -5.66 -13.89
C ASN A 294 4.84 -5.30 -12.44
N ASN A 295 4.52 -4.02 -12.19
CA ASN A 295 4.10 -3.53 -10.87
C ASN A 295 2.59 -3.68 -10.63
N SER A 296 1.94 -4.73 -11.17
CA SER A 296 0.52 -5.00 -10.96
C SER A 296 0.15 -6.39 -11.47
N ILE A 297 -0.87 -7.02 -10.90
CA ILE A 297 -1.37 -8.32 -11.41
C ILE A 297 -1.76 -8.22 -12.87
N SER A 298 -1.58 -9.28 -13.65
CA SER A 298 -1.95 -9.26 -15.07
C SER A 298 -3.47 -9.16 -15.26
N LYS A 299 -3.89 -8.59 -16.40
CA LYS A 299 -5.33 -8.56 -16.76
C LYS A 299 -5.89 -9.98 -16.94
N GLU A 300 -5.05 -10.92 -17.36
CA GLU A 300 -5.41 -12.32 -17.48
C GLU A 300 -5.65 -12.97 -16.12
N PHE A 301 -4.73 -12.79 -15.17
CA PHE A 301 -4.93 -13.23 -13.79
C PHE A 301 -6.23 -12.66 -13.22
N ALA A 302 -6.43 -11.34 -13.32
CA ALA A 302 -7.63 -10.69 -12.79
C ALA A 302 -8.92 -11.29 -13.37
N LYS A 303 -8.96 -11.55 -14.69
CA LYS A 303 -10.11 -12.17 -15.36
C LYS A 303 -10.39 -13.59 -14.89
N ASN A 304 -9.34 -14.39 -14.68
CA ASN A 304 -9.47 -15.79 -14.29
C ASN A 304 -9.77 -15.92 -12.78
N TYR A 305 -9.08 -15.14 -11.96
CA TYR A 305 -9.23 -15.16 -10.49
C TYR A 305 -10.57 -14.61 -10.01
N GLY A 306 -11.11 -13.59 -10.67
CA GLY A 306 -12.40 -12.99 -10.32
C GLY A 306 -13.63 -13.85 -10.63
N ARG A 307 -13.44 -14.97 -11.37
CA ARG A 307 -14.52 -15.92 -11.73
C ARG A 307 -14.72 -17.04 -10.70
N ASN A 308 -13.76 -17.24 -9.82
CA ASN A 308 -13.77 -18.18 -8.71
C ASN A 308 -14.16 -17.45 -7.40
#